data_c58e54c126645704790a64305e81f19d
#
_entry.id   c58e54c126645704790a64305e81f19d
#
_cell.length_a   1.000
_cell.length_b   1.000
_cell.length_c   1.000
_cell.angle_alpha   90.00
_cell.angle_beta   90.00
_cell.angle_gamma   90.00
#
_symmetry.space_group_name_H-M   'P 1'
#
loop_
_entity.id
_entity.type
_entity.pdbx_description
1 polymer ?
#
loop_
_entity_poly.entity_id
_entity_poly.type
_entity_poly.pdbx_seq_one_letter_code
_entity_poly.pdbx_strand_id
1 'polypeptide(L)'
;LTYDSRVAPAQFQVNVVSNRGLTGGYFVLELESEADNPVADAAPGQFVMLRGDWGRDLLNGRAFSVLQPIDGRRFTVMMKVFGRGTAKMQAMGAGETLTVTGPLGRGFPKPGHDGTGRRQLLIAGGVGLPPLHFHARRAVADGAATSIELFYGGRRSEDLVLTSVLDDWGVPTVLATEDGSRGEAGRVTVPLVRRIEEAAAAGESVELLACGPTPMLEAVREIGMARDLPTYICLEEMMACGFGVCLGCAVPVYGDKPYKYCCTDGPVFEAREVRW
;
A
#
# COMPACT_ATOMS: atom_id res chain seq x y z
N LEU A 1 0.41 -17.93 6.24
CA LEU A 1 1.07 -17.08 7.24
C LEU A 1 1.23 -15.67 6.66
N THR A 2 0.61 -14.64 7.27
CA THR A 2 0.89 -13.24 6.98
C THR A 2 2.31 -12.89 7.44
N TYR A 3 2.88 -11.78 6.97
CA TYR A 3 4.02 -11.16 7.65
C TYR A 3 3.64 -10.97 9.13
N ASP A 4 4.56 -11.21 10.05
CA ASP A 4 4.26 -11.10 11.47
C ASP A 4 3.89 -9.64 11.79
N SER A 5 2.58 -9.38 11.92
CA SER A 5 2.02 -8.05 12.15
C SER A 5 1.77 -7.80 13.65
N ARG A 6 2.38 -8.61 14.54
CA ARG A 6 2.18 -8.53 16.00
C ARG A 6 3.05 -7.49 16.69
N VAL A 7 3.68 -6.61 15.92
CA VAL A 7 4.41 -5.47 16.48
C VAL A 7 3.40 -4.54 17.15
N ALA A 8 3.55 -4.30 18.45
CA ALA A 8 2.70 -3.40 19.18
C ALA A 8 2.85 -1.96 18.64
N PRO A 9 1.76 -1.27 18.30
CA PRO A 9 1.85 0.11 17.87
C PRO A 9 2.33 1.01 19.02
N ALA A 10 3.13 2.00 18.67
CA ALA A 10 3.59 3.04 19.59
C ALA A 10 3.30 4.44 19.04
N GLN A 11 3.32 5.43 19.93
CA GLN A 11 3.34 6.82 19.54
C GLN A 11 4.72 7.40 19.86
N PHE A 12 5.33 8.05 18.87
CA PHE A 12 6.67 8.63 18.98
C PHE A 12 6.84 9.84 18.07
N GLN A 13 7.90 10.61 18.30
CA GLN A 13 8.27 11.76 17.48
C GLN A 13 9.29 11.33 16.42
N VAL A 14 9.20 11.95 15.26
CA VAL A 14 10.18 11.81 14.18
C VAL A 14 10.56 13.17 13.62
N ASN A 15 11.78 13.28 13.12
CA ASN A 15 12.24 14.40 12.32
C ASN A 15 12.16 14.04 10.84
N VAL A 16 11.85 15.01 10.01
CA VAL A 16 12.00 14.91 8.56
C VAL A 16 13.51 14.92 8.25
N VAL A 17 14.02 13.85 7.67
CA VAL A 17 15.40 13.76 7.19
C VAL A 17 15.49 14.34 5.79
N SER A 18 14.58 13.94 4.91
CA SER A 18 14.48 14.44 3.55
C SER A 18 13.02 14.49 3.07
N ASN A 19 12.76 15.41 2.18
CA ASN A 19 11.48 15.57 1.48
C ASN A 19 11.76 15.67 0.00
N ARG A 20 11.54 14.58 -0.73
CA ARG A 20 11.85 14.47 -2.15
C ARG A 20 10.60 14.54 -2.99
N GLY A 21 10.42 15.63 -3.74
CA GLY A 21 9.36 15.76 -4.75
C GLY A 21 9.52 14.75 -5.87
N LEU A 22 8.39 14.25 -6.37
CA LEU A 22 8.27 13.40 -7.55
C LEU A 22 7.31 14.07 -8.55
N THR A 23 7.13 13.46 -9.73
CA THR A 23 6.16 13.91 -10.72
C THR A 23 4.71 13.83 -10.22
N GLY A 24 3.78 14.50 -10.88
CA GLY A 24 2.34 14.38 -10.61
C GLY A 24 1.88 14.81 -9.21
N GLY A 25 2.68 15.61 -8.50
CA GLY A 25 2.37 16.06 -7.13
C GLY A 25 2.63 15.00 -6.06
N TYR A 26 3.35 13.93 -6.40
CA TYR A 26 3.85 12.95 -5.44
C TYR A 26 5.11 13.44 -4.75
N PHE A 27 5.36 12.94 -3.55
CA PHE A 27 6.60 13.18 -2.80
C PHE A 27 6.85 12.05 -1.80
N VAL A 28 8.09 11.91 -1.38
CA VAL A 28 8.52 10.93 -0.37
C VAL A 28 9.14 11.68 0.79
N LEU A 29 8.64 11.42 1.99
CA LEU A 29 9.27 11.82 3.24
C LEU A 29 10.10 10.66 3.78
N GLU A 30 11.35 10.93 4.12
CA GLU A 30 12.19 10.11 4.97
C GLU A 30 12.12 10.67 6.39
N LEU A 31 11.75 9.81 7.33
CA LEU A 31 11.48 10.15 8.72
C LEU A 31 12.40 9.36 9.64
N GLU A 32 12.95 10.02 10.67
CA GLU A 32 13.86 9.42 11.65
C GLU A 32 13.41 9.72 13.08
N SER A 33 13.36 8.70 13.93
CA SER A 33 13.17 8.82 15.37
C SER A 33 14.51 8.88 16.11
N GLU A 34 14.52 9.41 17.33
CA GLU A 34 15.74 9.45 18.18
C GLU A 34 16.22 8.07 18.61
N ALA A 35 15.28 7.14 18.83
CA ALA A 35 15.55 5.76 19.22
C ALA A 35 14.89 4.79 18.21
N ASP A 36 15.19 3.51 18.34
CA ASP A 36 14.52 2.47 17.56
C ASP A 36 12.99 2.54 17.72
N ASN A 37 12.29 2.36 16.64
CA ASN A 37 10.84 2.46 16.60
C ASN A 37 10.20 1.22 15.96
N PRO A 38 8.94 0.91 16.28
CA PRO A 38 8.29 -0.34 15.83
C PRO A 38 8.00 -0.38 14.33
N VAL A 39 8.12 0.73 13.58
CA VAL A 39 7.91 0.73 12.12
C VAL A 39 9.04 0.00 11.40
N ALA A 40 10.20 -0.17 12.04
CA ALA A 40 11.30 -1.01 11.53
C ALA A 40 10.83 -2.44 11.23
N ASP A 41 9.92 -2.98 12.04
CA ASP A 41 9.37 -4.33 11.92
C ASP A 41 7.99 -4.35 11.23
N ALA A 42 7.58 -3.24 10.63
CA ALA A 42 6.30 -3.17 9.93
C ALA A 42 6.19 -4.22 8.81
N ALA A 43 4.98 -4.71 8.62
CA ALA A 43 4.64 -5.60 7.51
C ALA A 43 4.12 -4.79 6.29
N PRO A 44 4.38 -5.25 5.04
CA PRO A 44 3.78 -4.67 3.86
C PRO A 44 2.25 -4.62 3.94
N GLY A 45 1.67 -3.45 3.69
CA GLY A 45 0.23 -3.20 3.89
C GLY A 45 -0.09 -2.45 5.18
N GLN A 46 0.78 -2.50 6.19
CA GLN A 46 0.61 -1.66 7.38
C GLN A 46 0.85 -0.18 7.09
N PHE A 47 0.29 0.67 7.93
CA PHE A 47 0.33 2.12 7.79
C PHE A 47 0.72 2.81 9.11
N VAL A 48 0.95 4.10 9.03
CA VAL A 48 1.18 4.99 10.16
C VAL A 48 0.22 6.18 10.11
N MET A 49 -0.19 6.68 11.28
CA MET A 49 -0.84 7.98 11.38
C MET A 49 0.22 9.04 11.58
N LEU A 50 0.29 10.05 10.70
CA LEU A 50 1.19 11.19 10.81
C LEU A 50 0.41 12.44 11.21
N ARG A 51 0.92 13.16 12.22
CA ARG A 51 0.34 14.42 12.70
C ARG A 51 1.43 15.45 12.92
N GLY A 52 1.29 16.63 12.29
CA GLY A 52 2.09 17.80 12.59
C GLY A 52 1.41 18.70 13.62
N ASP A 53 2.18 19.56 14.27
CA ASP A 53 1.63 20.63 15.11
C ASP A 53 1.27 21.84 14.26
N TRP A 54 0.08 21.79 13.67
CA TRP A 54 -0.43 22.83 12.75
C TRP A 54 -1.62 23.61 13.33
N GLY A 55 -1.72 23.63 14.67
CA GLY A 55 -2.78 24.33 15.38
C GLY A 55 -4.15 23.63 15.23
N ARG A 56 -5.24 24.41 15.44
CA ARG A 56 -6.61 23.86 15.47
C ARG A 56 -7.17 23.45 14.10
N ASP A 57 -6.56 23.91 13.03
CA ASP A 57 -7.06 23.69 11.66
C ASP A 57 -6.90 22.25 11.13
N LEU A 58 -5.94 21.50 11.67
CA LEU A 58 -5.55 20.16 11.21
C LEU A 58 -5.26 19.23 12.39
N LEU A 59 -6.26 19.05 13.26
CA LEU A 59 -6.15 18.31 14.52
C LEU A 59 -5.85 16.82 14.35
N ASN A 60 -6.47 16.18 13.35
CA ASN A 60 -6.35 14.75 13.17
C ASN A 60 -5.06 14.37 12.44
N GLY A 61 -4.47 13.24 12.81
CA GLY A 61 -3.47 12.55 12.01
C GLY A 61 -4.05 12.09 10.66
N ARG A 62 -3.15 11.70 9.76
CA ARG A 62 -3.50 11.14 8.44
C ARG A 62 -2.80 9.81 8.27
N ALA A 63 -3.56 8.84 7.78
CA ALA A 63 -3.05 7.51 7.50
C ALA A 63 -2.21 7.50 6.22
N PHE A 64 -1.02 6.89 6.29
CA PHE A 64 -0.16 6.65 5.15
C PHE A 64 0.46 5.28 5.25
N SER A 65 0.36 4.51 4.18
CA SER A 65 1.06 3.23 4.09
C SER A 65 2.57 3.43 4.24
N VAL A 66 3.23 2.54 4.97
CA VAL A 66 4.69 2.50 5.01
C VAL A 66 5.18 2.14 3.61
N LEU A 67 6.03 3.01 3.02
CA LEU A 67 6.67 2.71 1.75
C LEU A 67 7.80 1.69 1.95
N GLN A 68 8.64 1.92 2.94
CA GLN A 68 9.65 0.95 3.41
C GLN A 68 10.29 1.40 4.72
N PRO A 69 10.61 0.49 5.64
CA PRO A 69 11.61 0.70 6.67
C PRO A 69 13.01 0.78 6.02
N ILE A 70 13.89 1.63 6.56
CA ILE A 70 15.30 1.74 6.14
C ILE A 70 16.18 1.00 7.14
N ASP A 71 16.01 1.30 8.42
CA ASP A 71 16.72 0.69 9.55
C ASP A 71 15.85 0.74 10.83
N GLY A 72 16.45 0.52 12.00
CA GLY A 72 15.73 0.53 13.29
C GLY A 72 15.07 1.87 13.63
N ARG A 73 15.50 2.99 13.03
CA ARG A 73 15.02 4.33 13.36
C ARG A 73 14.39 5.06 12.18
N ARG A 74 14.71 4.68 10.94
CA ARG A 74 14.29 5.40 9.74
C ARG A 74 13.32 4.59 8.89
N PHE A 75 12.35 5.29 8.35
CA PHE A 75 11.40 4.74 7.36
C PHE A 75 10.95 5.83 6.40
N THR A 76 10.34 5.41 5.29
CA THR A 76 9.78 6.32 4.30
C THR A 76 8.28 6.14 4.13
N VAL A 77 7.63 7.23 3.77
CA VAL A 77 6.23 7.28 3.33
C VAL A 77 6.13 8.04 2.01
N MET A 78 5.30 7.56 1.11
CA MET A 78 4.99 8.26 -0.15
C MET A 78 3.59 8.84 -0.08
N MET A 79 3.46 10.06 -0.56
CA MET A 79 2.21 10.81 -0.54
C MET A 79 1.96 11.48 -1.90
N LYS A 80 0.68 11.83 -2.13
CA LYS A 80 0.26 12.77 -3.16
C LYS A 80 -0.47 13.93 -2.50
N VAL A 81 -0.31 15.13 -3.03
CA VAL A 81 -1.03 16.30 -2.52
C VAL A 81 -2.50 16.23 -2.93
N PHE A 82 -3.37 16.05 -1.95
CA PHE A 82 -4.83 16.07 -2.13
C PHE A 82 -5.54 17.18 -1.37
N GLY A 83 -4.90 17.73 -0.33
CA GLY A 83 -5.54 18.73 0.50
C GLY A 83 -4.55 19.42 1.44
N ARG A 84 -5.08 20.25 2.35
CA ARG A 84 -4.28 21.12 3.23
C ARG A 84 -3.20 20.37 4.03
N GLY A 85 -3.50 19.16 4.53
CA GLY A 85 -2.56 18.40 5.33
C GLY A 85 -1.39 17.89 4.51
N THR A 86 -1.65 17.25 3.37
CA THR A 86 -0.59 16.77 2.47
C THR A 86 0.19 17.92 1.83
N ALA A 87 -0.45 19.08 1.59
CA ALA A 87 0.25 20.29 1.15
C ALA A 87 1.22 20.81 2.20
N LYS A 88 0.83 20.79 3.50
CA LYS A 88 1.76 21.14 4.58
C LYS A 88 2.91 20.14 4.69
N MET A 89 2.63 18.84 4.59
CA MET A 89 3.68 17.81 4.60
C MET A 89 4.65 17.96 3.42
N GLN A 90 4.13 18.31 2.22
CA GLN A 90 4.98 18.57 1.06
C GLN A 90 5.91 19.78 1.28
N ALA A 91 5.48 20.77 2.04
CA ALA A 91 6.26 21.97 2.32
C ALA A 91 7.28 21.79 3.47
N MET A 92 7.26 20.66 4.17
CA MET A 92 8.16 20.42 5.31
C MET A 92 9.61 20.30 4.84
N GLY A 93 10.50 20.94 5.61
CA GLY A 93 11.94 20.86 5.44
C GLY A 93 12.58 19.88 6.43
N ALA A 94 13.88 19.59 6.21
CA ALA A 94 14.65 18.77 7.12
C ALA A 94 14.70 19.38 8.53
N GLY A 95 14.57 18.54 9.57
CA GLY A 95 14.55 18.93 10.98
C GLY A 95 13.15 19.27 11.51
N GLU A 96 12.14 19.46 10.67
CA GLU A 96 10.76 19.63 11.14
C GLU A 96 10.20 18.31 11.68
N THR A 97 9.30 18.39 12.67
CA THR A 97 8.85 17.24 13.45
C THR A 97 7.43 16.81 13.12
N LEU A 98 7.20 15.50 13.19
CA LEU A 98 5.86 14.88 13.14
C LEU A 98 5.69 13.91 14.32
N THR A 99 4.47 13.79 14.80
CA THR A 99 4.07 12.68 15.67
C THR A 99 3.62 11.51 14.80
N VAL A 100 4.15 10.34 15.07
CA VAL A 100 3.79 9.07 14.43
C VAL A 100 3.02 8.22 15.42
N THR A 101 1.95 7.57 14.96
CA THR A 101 1.33 6.44 15.67
C THR A 101 1.36 5.24 14.72
N GLY A 102 2.00 4.16 15.11
CA GLY A 102 2.13 2.97 14.27
C GLY A 102 3.21 1.98 14.70
N PRO A 103 3.42 0.90 13.91
CA PRO A 103 2.65 0.51 12.72
C PRO A 103 1.24 0.05 13.09
N LEU A 104 0.28 0.28 12.20
CA LEU A 104 -1.13 0.00 12.41
C LEU A 104 -1.67 -0.94 11.33
N GLY A 105 -2.73 -1.66 11.68
CA GLY A 105 -3.43 -2.55 10.75
C GLY A 105 -2.71 -3.87 10.47
N ARG A 106 -3.23 -4.59 9.50
CA ARG A 106 -2.75 -5.91 9.05
C ARG A 106 -2.13 -5.82 7.66
N GLY A 107 -1.05 -6.58 7.44
CA GLY A 107 -0.35 -6.62 6.17
C GLY A 107 -0.87 -7.66 5.19
N PHE A 108 -0.30 -7.62 3.98
CA PHE A 108 -0.53 -8.63 2.94
C PHE A 108 0.02 -10.01 3.34
N PRO A 109 -0.52 -11.10 2.77
CA PRO A 109 0.08 -12.43 2.89
C PRO A 109 1.45 -12.48 2.22
N LYS A 110 2.39 -13.25 2.79
CA LYS A 110 3.70 -13.51 2.17
C LYS A 110 3.56 -14.37 0.91
N PRO A 111 4.47 -14.28 -0.07
CA PRO A 111 4.57 -15.29 -1.11
C PRO A 111 4.67 -16.69 -0.50
N GLY A 112 3.87 -17.62 -1.02
CA GLY A 112 3.86 -19.02 -0.54
C GLY A 112 3.32 -19.22 0.88
N HIS A 113 2.57 -18.25 1.43
CA HIS A 113 2.04 -18.28 2.80
C HIS A 113 1.18 -19.51 3.13
N ASP A 114 0.52 -20.08 2.13
CA ASP A 114 -0.36 -21.25 2.24
C ASP A 114 0.29 -22.56 1.74
N GLY A 115 1.57 -22.51 1.35
CA GLY A 115 2.32 -23.66 0.83
C GLY A 115 1.94 -24.07 -0.60
N THR A 116 1.08 -23.31 -1.30
CA THR A 116 0.65 -23.66 -2.66
C THR A 116 1.61 -23.20 -3.75
N GLY A 117 2.57 -22.34 -3.43
CA GLY A 117 3.53 -21.80 -4.39
C GLY A 117 2.91 -20.87 -5.43
N ARG A 118 1.74 -20.26 -5.14
CA ARG A 118 1.10 -19.29 -6.03
C ARG A 118 2.01 -18.10 -6.31
N ARG A 119 2.00 -17.67 -7.58
CA ARG A 119 2.59 -16.38 -7.94
C ARG A 119 1.66 -15.26 -7.53
N GLN A 120 2.19 -14.21 -6.91
CA GLN A 120 1.43 -13.04 -6.52
C GLN A 120 1.46 -11.99 -7.63
N LEU A 121 0.29 -11.68 -8.18
CA LEU A 121 0.11 -10.54 -9.08
C LEU A 121 -0.25 -9.32 -8.21
N LEU A 122 0.64 -8.34 -8.18
CA LEU A 122 0.51 -7.11 -7.41
C LEU A 122 -0.12 -6.04 -8.31
N ILE A 123 -1.25 -5.45 -7.92
CA ILE A 123 -1.97 -4.47 -8.74
C ILE A 123 -2.00 -3.13 -8.01
N ALA A 124 -1.19 -2.18 -8.47
CA ALA A 124 -1.08 -0.84 -7.92
C ALA A 124 -1.79 0.20 -8.79
N GLY A 125 -2.53 1.11 -8.16
CA GLY A 125 -3.15 2.25 -8.83
C GLY A 125 -2.71 3.58 -8.21
N GLY A 126 -1.94 4.40 -8.95
CA GLY A 126 -1.50 5.71 -8.49
C GLY A 126 -0.86 5.68 -7.10
N VAL A 127 -1.46 6.37 -6.12
CA VAL A 127 -0.96 6.44 -4.73
C VAL A 127 -1.06 5.14 -3.96
N GLY A 128 -1.71 4.11 -4.49
CA GLY A 128 -1.75 2.75 -3.91
C GLY A 128 -0.46 1.94 -4.08
N LEU A 129 0.58 2.51 -4.71
CA LEU A 129 1.88 1.82 -4.88
C LEU A 129 2.59 1.45 -3.56
N PRO A 130 2.66 2.31 -2.50
CA PRO A 130 3.52 2.10 -1.34
C PRO A 130 3.43 0.72 -0.68
N PRO A 131 2.26 0.18 -0.32
CA PRO A 131 2.19 -1.11 0.34
C PRO A 131 2.66 -2.27 -0.56
N LEU A 132 2.46 -2.17 -1.87
CA LEU A 132 2.90 -3.17 -2.85
C LEU A 132 4.38 -3.03 -3.21
N HIS A 133 4.92 -1.80 -3.22
CA HIS A 133 6.35 -1.53 -3.32
C HIS A 133 7.09 -2.14 -2.11
N PHE A 134 6.58 -1.94 -0.90
CA PHE A 134 7.14 -2.55 0.30
C PHE A 134 7.07 -4.09 0.23
N HIS A 135 5.96 -4.63 -0.26
CA HIS A 135 5.79 -6.07 -0.46
C HIS A 135 6.82 -6.62 -1.45
N ALA A 136 6.98 -5.97 -2.60
CA ALA A 136 7.96 -6.35 -3.62
C ALA A 136 9.39 -6.34 -3.05
N ARG A 137 9.78 -5.28 -2.32
CA ARG A 137 11.09 -5.20 -1.65
C ARG A 137 11.33 -6.35 -0.68
N ARG A 138 10.33 -6.71 0.14
CA ARG A 138 10.44 -7.83 1.09
C ARG A 138 10.56 -9.15 0.36
N ALA A 139 9.77 -9.38 -0.68
CA ALA A 139 9.86 -10.58 -1.50
C ALA A 139 11.24 -10.73 -2.15
N VAL A 140 11.82 -9.63 -2.65
CA VAL A 140 13.19 -9.62 -3.20
C VAL A 140 14.22 -9.96 -2.12
N ALA A 141 14.13 -9.34 -0.94
CA ALA A 141 15.02 -9.62 0.18
C ALA A 141 14.93 -11.06 0.70
N ASP A 142 13.75 -11.67 0.62
CA ASP A 142 13.50 -13.07 1.00
C ASP A 142 13.86 -14.07 -0.15
N GLY A 143 14.43 -13.60 -1.27
CA GLY A 143 14.78 -14.42 -2.44
C GLY A 143 13.58 -14.87 -3.28
N ALA A 144 12.41 -14.28 -3.10
CA ALA A 144 11.16 -14.63 -3.76
C ALA A 144 10.76 -13.68 -4.91
N ALA A 145 11.72 -12.96 -5.51
CA ALA A 145 11.46 -12.00 -6.60
C ALA A 145 10.71 -12.62 -7.80
N THR A 146 11.01 -13.88 -8.12
CA THR A 146 10.36 -14.62 -9.21
C THR A 146 8.94 -15.06 -8.88
N SER A 147 8.51 -14.95 -7.62
CA SER A 147 7.17 -15.32 -7.16
C SER A 147 6.18 -14.18 -7.21
N ILE A 148 6.61 -13.00 -7.67
CA ILE A 148 5.79 -11.80 -7.77
C ILE A 148 5.87 -11.18 -9.17
N GLU A 149 4.83 -10.43 -9.55
CA GLU A 149 4.78 -9.61 -10.76
C GLU A 149 3.92 -8.37 -10.47
N LEU A 150 4.38 -7.18 -10.85
CA LEU A 150 3.67 -5.93 -10.57
C LEU A 150 2.98 -5.36 -11.80
N PHE A 151 1.70 -5.02 -11.65
CA PHE A 151 0.88 -4.26 -12.60
C PHE A 151 0.63 -2.88 -12.00
N TYR A 152 1.22 -1.84 -12.60
CA TYR A 152 1.11 -0.49 -12.07
C TYR A 152 0.38 0.44 -13.05
N GLY A 153 -0.78 0.92 -12.63
CA GLY A 153 -1.66 1.78 -13.40
C GLY A 153 -1.70 3.23 -12.93
N GLY A 154 -1.88 4.15 -13.87
CA GLY A 154 -2.09 5.56 -13.64
C GLY A 154 -2.99 6.19 -14.69
N ARG A 155 -3.42 7.43 -14.51
CA ARG A 155 -4.15 8.16 -15.54
C ARG A 155 -3.21 8.60 -16.66
N ARG A 156 -1.97 8.99 -16.29
CA ARG A 156 -0.93 9.48 -17.18
C ARG A 156 0.46 9.11 -16.64
N SER A 157 1.48 9.35 -17.43
CA SER A 157 2.88 9.01 -17.10
C SER A 157 3.37 9.58 -15.77
N GLU A 158 2.91 10.77 -15.37
CA GLU A 158 3.31 11.40 -14.10
C GLU A 158 2.76 10.68 -12.87
N ASP A 159 1.75 9.83 -13.02
CA ASP A 159 1.20 9.01 -11.94
C ASP A 159 2.03 7.73 -11.69
N LEU A 160 2.93 7.37 -12.61
CA LEU A 160 3.79 6.18 -12.52
C LEU A 160 5.16 6.55 -11.93
N VAL A 161 5.23 6.65 -10.62
CA VAL A 161 6.44 7.04 -9.88
C VAL A 161 7.21 5.83 -9.35
N LEU A 162 8.49 5.99 -8.99
CA LEU A 162 9.39 4.96 -8.41
C LEU A 162 9.59 3.70 -9.28
N THR A 163 9.30 3.74 -10.55
CA THR A 163 9.39 2.57 -11.45
C THR A 163 10.83 2.09 -11.64
N SER A 164 11.81 3.00 -11.69
CA SER A 164 13.23 2.63 -11.84
C SER A 164 13.73 1.73 -10.70
N VAL A 165 13.24 1.95 -9.47
CA VAL A 165 13.63 1.11 -8.32
C VAL A 165 13.11 -0.33 -8.47
N LEU A 166 11.94 -0.51 -9.07
CA LEU A 166 11.36 -1.84 -9.34
C LEU A 166 12.16 -2.55 -10.43
N ASP A 167 12.61 -1.83 -11.45
CA ASP A 167 13.50 -2.34 -12.50
C ASP A 167 14.84 -2.80 -11.90
N ASP A 168 15.44 -1.97 -11.02
CA ASP A 168 16.69 -2.29 -10.31
C ASP A 168 16.59 -3.56 -9.45
N TRP A 169 15.39 -3.87 -8.93
CA TRP A 169 15.15 -5.08 -8.14
C TRP A 169 14.86 -6.32 -8.99
N GLY A 170 14.75 -6.17 -10.31
CA GLY A 170 14.41 -7.25 -11.22
C GLY A 170 12.98 -7.79 -11.03
N VAL A 171 12.07 -6.97 -10.52
CA VAL A 171 10.65 -7.33 -10.38
C VAL A 171 9.96 -7.12 -11.73
N PRO A 172 9.40 -8.18 -12.36
CA PRO A 172 8.64 -8.03 -13.58
C PRO A 172 7.51 -7.01 -13.38
N THR A 173 7.52 -5.94 -14.19
CA THR A 173 6.58 -4.83 -14.01
C THR A 173 5.91 -4.47 -15.32
N VAL A 174 4.57 -4.50 -15.33
CA VAL A 174 3.72 -4.04 -16.42
C VAL A 174 3.16 -2.68 -16.06
N LEU A 175 3.43 -1.67 -16.89
CA LEU A 175 2.92 -0.32 -16.73
C LEU A 175 1.73 -0.08 -17.66
N ALA A 176 0.71 0.64 -17.18
CA ALA A 176 -0.43 1.06 -17.98
C ALA A 176 -0.87 2.48 -17.63
N THR A 177 -1.21 3.29 -18.64
CA THR A 177 -1.79 4.62 -18.43
C THR A 177 -3.07 4.77 -19.26
N GLU A 178 -4.10 5.38 -18.66
CA GLU A 178 -5.40 5.54 -19.33
C GLU A 178 -5.28 6.37 -20.61
N ASP A 179 -4.37 7.35 -20.63
CA ASP A 179 -4.10 8.22 -21.79
C ASP A 179 -3.06 7.65 -22.78
N GLY A 180 -2.45 6.50 -22.47
CA GLY A 180 -1.42 5.87 -23.30
C GLY A 180 -0.06 6.56 -23.27
N SER A 181 0.18 7.51 -22.36
CA SER A 181 1.43 8.28 -22.30
C SER A 181 2.63 7.48 -21.80
N ARG A 182 2.41 6.31 -21.16
CA ARG A 182 3.46 5.39 -20.73
C ARG A 182 2.93 3.97 -20.53
N GLY A 183 3.66 2.97 -21.00
CA GLY A 183 3.26 1.58 -20.93
C GLY A 183 2.10 1.25 -21.88
N GLU A 184 1.24 0.31 -21.49
CA GLU A 184 0.05 -0.03 -22.27
C GLU A 184 -1.03 1.05 -22.12
N ALA A 185 -1.72 1.36 -23.23
CA ALA A 185 -2.83 2.31 -23.21
C ALA A 185 -4.08 1.66 -22.60
N GLY A 186 -4.68 2.33 -21.61
CA GLY A 186 -5.90 1.87 -20.95
C GLY A 186 -5.72 1.52 -19.47
N ARG A 187 -6.72 0.81 -18.94
CA ARG A 187 -6.71 0.43 -17.52
C ARG A 187 -5.77 -0.75 -17.26
N VAL A 188 -5.10 -0.74 -16.12
CA VAL A 188 -4.17 -1.78 -15.66
C VAL A 188 -4.82 -3.17 -15.55
N THR A 189 -6.14 -3.24 -15.43
CA THR A 189 -6.90 -4.50 -15.43
C THR A 189 -6.88 -5.23 -16.78
N VAL A 190 -6.59 -4.55 -17.87
CA VAL A 190 -6.51 -5.18 -19.21
C VAL A 190 -5.32 -6.13 -19.30
N PRO A 191 -4.06 -5.66 -19.10
CA PRO A 191 -2.92 -6.57 -19.07
C PRO A 191 -2.98 -7.59 -17.93
N LEU A 192 -3.59 -7.25 -16.78
CA LEU A 192 -3.82 -8.21 -15.69
C LEU A 192 -4.66 -9.41 -16.13
N VAL A 193 -5.79 -9.16 -16.80
CA VAL A 193 -6.68 -10.26 -17.28
C VAL A 193 -5.93 -11.14 -18.27
N ARG A 194 -5.21 -10.57 -19.25
CA ARG A 194 -4.38 -11.32 -20.19
C ARG A 194 -3.36 -12.21 -19.45
N ARG A 195 -2.65 -11.66 -18.47
CA ARG A 195 -1.67 -12.43 -17.69
C ARG A 195 -2.32 -13.59 -16.91
N ILE A 196 -3.50 -13.38 -16.34
CA ILE A 196 -4.26 -14.44 -15.64
C ILE A 196 -4.65 -15.56 -16.61
N GLU A 197 -5.06 -15.23 -17.83
CA GLU A 197 -5.41 -16.20 -18.87
C GLU A 197 -4.18 -17.00 -19.33
N GLU A 198 -3.04 -16.35 -19.50
CA GLU A 198 -1.75 -16.99 -19.77
C GLU A 198 -1.34 -17.96 -18.64
N ALA A 199 -1.49 -17.54 -17.37
CA ALA A 199 -1.22 -18.40 -16.21
C ALA A 199 -2.12 -19.64 -16.21
N ALA A 200 -3.41 -19.45 -16.44
CA ALA A 200 -4.38 -20.57 -16.51
C ALA A 200 -4.03 -21.56 -17.63
N ALA A 201 -3.66 -21.06 -18.82
CA ALA A 201 -3.23 -21.90 -19.94
C ALA A 201 -1.95 -22.66 -19.66
N ALA A 202 -1.05 -22.10 -18.85
CA ALA A 202 0.21 -22.74 -18.43
C ALA A 202 0.07 -23.63 -17.18
N GLY A 203 -1.13 -23.72 -16.57
CA GLY A 203 -1.35 -24.43 -15.31
C GLY A 203 -0.67 -23.75 -14.09
N GLU A 204 -0.34 -22.45 -14.21
CA GLU A 204 0.24 -21.67 -13.14
C GLU A 204 -0.85 -21.17 -12.20
N SER A 205 -0.68 -21.41 -10.90
CA SER A 205 -1.57 -20.87 -9.89
C SER A 205 -1.18 -19.44 -9.50
N VAL A 206 -2.15 -18.53 -9.44
CA VAL A 206 -1.93 -17.12 -9.09
C VAL A 206 -2.86 -16.65 -7.98
N GLU A 207 -2.46 -15.59 -7.28
CA GLU A 207 -3.29 -14.83 -6.35
C GLU A 207 -3.10 -13.31 -6.59
N LEU A 208 -4.11 -12.52 -6.25
CA LEU A 208 -4.13 -11.08 -6.54
C LEU A 208 -3.97 -10.26 -5.25
N LEU A 209 -3.06 -9.29 -5.26
CA LEU A 209 -2.87 -8.32 -4.19
C LEU A 209 -3.02 -6.90 -4.77
N ALA A 210 -4.01 -6.14 -4.33
CA ALA A 210 -4.30 -4.85 -4.94
C ALA A 210 -4.36 -3.71 -3.93
N CYS A 211 -3.88 -2.53 -4.34
CA CYS A 211 -4.05 -1.27 -3.64
C CYS A 211 -4.20 -0.11 -4.65
N GLY A 212 -5.20 0.74 -4.46
CA GLY A 212 -5.47 1.86 -5.35
C GLY A 212 -6.90 2.38 -5.22
N PRO A 213 -7.37 3.15 -6.21
CA PRO A 213 -8.71 3.73 -6.20
C PRO A 213 -9.82 2.67 -6.13
N THR A 214 -10.91 2.98 -5.40
CA THR A 214 -12.06 2.07 -5.23
C THR A 214 -12.54 1.42 -6.53
N PRO A 215 -12.74 2.13 -7.66
CA PRO A 215 -13.19 1.48 -8.89
C PRO A 215 -12.20 0.45 -9.46
N MET A 216 -10.89 0.61 -9.18
CA MET A 216 -9.88 -0.39 -9.57
C MET A 216 -9.99 -1.61 -8.66
N LEU A 217 -10.13 -1.41 -7.34
CA LEU A 217 -10.27 -2.51 -6.38
C LEU A 217 -11.54 -3.32 -6.62
N GLU A 218 -12.68 -2.67 -6.94
CA GLU A 218 -13.92 -3.32 -7.36
C GLU A 218 -13.68 -4.21 -8.58
N ALA A 219 -13.04 -3.66 -9.63
CA ALA A 219 -12.75 -4.42 -10.85
C ALA A 219 -11.81 -5.61 -10.58
N VAL A 220 -10.77 -5.44 -9.75
CA VAL A 220 -9.87 -6.54 -9.37
C VAL A 220 -10.61 -7.62 -8.57
N ARG A 221 -11.50 -7.22 -7.65
CA ARG A 221 -12.36 -8.14 -6.92
C ARG A 221 -13.23 -8.97 -7.86
N GLU A 222 -13.92 -8.33 -8.81
CA GLU A 222 -14.77 -9.00 -9.80
C GLU A 222 -13.96 -9.98 -10.64
N ILE A 223 -12.77 -9.59 -11.11
CA ILE A 223 -11.85 -10.45 -11.86
C ILE A 223 -11.47 -11.69 -11.05
N GLY A 224 -11.09 -11.50 -9.79
CA GLY A 224 -10.70 -12.58 -8.89
C GLY A 224 -11.86 -13.52 -8.55
N MET A 225 -13.04 -12.98 -8.24
CA MET A 225 -14.23 -13.77 -7.93
C MET A 225 -14.72 -14.60 -9.14
N ALA A 226 -14.73 -14.01 -10.33
CA ALA A 226 -15.16 -14.70 -11.54
C ALA A 226 -14.26 -15.89 -11.92
N ARG A 227 -13.03 -15.93 -11.41
CA ARG A 227 -12.01 -16.95 -11.70
C ARG A 227 -11.62 -17.80 -10.48
N ASP A 228 -12.32 -17.61 -9.37
CA ASP A 228 -12.06 -18.27 -8.09
C ASP A 228 -10.62 -18.10 -7.59
N LEU A 229 -10.02 -16.93 -7.82
CA LEU A 229 -8.67 -16.60 -7.39
C LEU A 229 -8.68 -15.98 -5.98
N PRO A 230 -7.75 -16.39 -5.08
CA PRO A 230 -7.50 -15.66 -3.85
C PRO A 230 -7.14 -14.21 -4.18
N THR A 231 -7.85 -13.28 -3.57
CA THR A 231 -7.72 -11.85 -3.88
C THR A 231 -7.73 -11.04 -2.59
N TYR A 232 -6.69 -10.25 -2.39
CA TYR A 232 -6.49 -9.39 -1.24
C TYR A 232 -6.47 -7.93 -1.70
N ILE A 233 -7.24 -7.09 -1.03
CA ILE A 233 -7.36 -5.67 -1.34
C ILE A 233 -6.97 -4.83 -0.13
N CYS A 234 -6.16 -3.81 -0.35
CA CYS A 234 -5.79 -2.83 0.67
C CYS A 234 -6.69 -1.60 0.51
N LEU A 235 -7.60 -1.41 1.46
CA LEU A 235 -8.58 -0.33 1.44
C LEU A 235 -8.04 0.94 2.08
N GLU A 236 -8.50 2.08 1.57
CA GLU A 236 -8.28 3.40 2.15
C GLU A 236 -9.60 3.92 2.72
N GLU A 237 -9.63 4.18 4.03
CA GLU A 237 -10.78 4.76 4.71
C GLU A 237 -10.38 6.03 5.46
N MET A 238 -11.33 6.94 5.64
CA MET A 238 -11.10 8.12 6.48
C MET A 238 -10.88 7.70 7.93
N MET A 239 -9.74 8.08 8.49
CA MET A 239 -9.36 7.73 9.86
C MET A 239 -9.17 8.97 10.71
N ALA A 240 -9.79 8.97 11.90
CA ALA A 240 -9.51 9.96 12.93
C ALA A 240 -8.49 9.44 13.94
N CYS A 241 -8.69 8.25 14.52
CA CYS A 241 -7.79 7.70 15.54
C CYS A 241 -6.73 6.75 14.97
N GLY A 242 -7.08 5.87 14.02
CA GLY A 242 -6.19 4.86 13.45
C GLY A 242 -6.05 3.54 14.25
N PHE A 243 -6.65 3.44 15.45
CA PHE A 243 -6.45 2.30 16.37
C PHE A 243 -7.77 1.76 17.00
N GLY A 244 -8.89 1.87 16.27
CA GLY A 244 -10.13 1.15 16.61
C GLY A 244 -11.07 1.82 17.62
N VAL A 245 -10.76 3.04 18.11
CA VAL A 245 -11.56 3.69 19.17
C VAL A 245 -12.74 4.49 18.60
N CYS A 246 -12.53 5.23 17.51
CA CYS A 246 -13.55 6.15 16.99
C CYS A 246 -14.58 5.47 16.08
N LEU A 247 -14.32 4.26 15.60
CA LEU A 247 -15.15 3.44 14.71
C LEU A 247 -15.45 4.10 13.33
N GLY A 248 -14.77 5.21 12.99
CA GLY A 248 -15.02 5.99 11.77
C GLY A 248 -14.57 5.31 10.48
N CYS A 249 -13.67 4.31 10.55
CA CYS A 249 -13.16 3.59 9.39
C CYS A 249 -13.87 2.24 9.17
N ALA A 250 -15.18 2.19 9.40
CA ALA A 250 -15.99 0.99 9.26
C ALA A 250 -16.14 0.60 7.79
N VAL A 251 -15.78 -0.64 7.46
CA VAL A 251 -15.91 -1.27 6.16
C VAL A 251 -17.06 -2.27 6.22
N PRO A 252 -18.10 -2.16 5.37
CA PRO A 252 -19.15 -3.16 5.31
C PRO A 252 -18.58 -4.50 4.83
N VAL A 253 -18.95 -5.59 5.51
CA VAL A 253 -18.49 -6.94 5.16
C VAL A 253 -19.65 -7.94 5.18
N TYR A 254 -19.45 -9.07 4.53
CA TYR A 254 -20.29 -10.25 4.67
C TYR A 254 -19.85 -11.06 5.89
N GLY A 255 -20.74 -11.76 6.55
CA GLY A 255 -20.47 -12.63 7.71
C GLY A 255 -21.28 -12.26 8.94
N ASP A 256 -20.88 -12.76 10.10
CA ASP A 256 -21.62 -12.60 11.38
C ASP A 256 -21.64 -11.15 11.88
N LYS A 257 -20.61 -10.39 11.57
CA LYS A 257 -20.54 -8.95 11.87
C LYS A 257 -20.72 -8.14 10.60
N PRO A 258 -21.59 -7.11 10.60
CA PRO A 258 -21.87 -6.32 9.40
C PRO A 258 -20.73 -5.38 9.01
N TYR A 259 -19.77 -5.15 9.92
CA TYR A 259 -18.64 -4.25 9.74
C TYR A 259 -17.36 -4.81 10.34
N LYS A 260 -16.24 -4.50 9.68
CA LYS A 260 -14.87 -4.55 10.18
C LYS A 260 -14.26 -3.15 10.16
N TYR A 261 -13.20 -2.92 10.90
CA TYR A 261 -12.55 -1.61 10.95
C TYR A 261 -11.25 -1.64 10.18
N CYS A 262 -11.11 -0.77 9.18
CA CYS A 262 -9.93 -0.68 8.32
C CYS A 262 -8.63 -0.56 9.12
N CYS A 263 -8.65 0.18 10.24
CA CYS A 263 -7.46 0.40 11.05
C CYS A 263 -7.02 -0.77 11.94
N THR A 264 -7.89 -1.74 12.25
CA THR A 264 -7.58 -2.87 13.14
C THR A 264 -7.74 -4.23 12.48
N ASP A 265 -8.77 -4.39 11.65
CA ASP A 265 -9.07 -5.64 10.95
C ASP A 265 -8.45 -5.67 9.55
N GLY A 266 -8.27 -4.48 8.94
CA GLY A 266 -7.57 -4.22 7.68
C GLY A 266 -6.21 -3.55 7.91
N PRO A 267 -5.73 -2.72 6.95
CA PRO A 267 -6.39 -2.30 5.72
C PRO A 267 -6.47 -3.36 4.63
N VAL A 268 -5.74 -4.47 4.79
CA VAL A 268 -5.77 -5.59 3.85
C VAL A 268 -6.88 -6.55 4.24
N PHE A 269 -7.79 -6.79 3.29
CA PHE A 269 -8.94 -7.68 3.43
C PHE A 269 -8.95 -8.72 2.32
N GLU A 270 -9.52 -9.90 2.58
CA GLU A 270 -9.93 -10.77 1.50
C GLU A 270 -11.06 -10.10 0.73
N ALA A 271 -10.93 -10.01 -0.60
CA ALA A 271 -11.88 -9.28 -1.43
C ALA A 271 -13.30 -9.84 -1.37
N ARG A 272 -13.46 -11.13 -1.06
CA ARG A 272 -14.76 -11.81 -0.93
C ARG A 272 -15.55 -11.33 0.29
N GLU A 273 -14.87 -10.91 1.35
CA GLU A 273 -15.55 -10.47 2.57
C GLU A 273 -16.07 -9.03 2.49
N VAL A 274 -15.51 -8.21 1.59
CA VAL A 274 -15.91 -6.79 1.47
C VAL A 274 -17.20 -6.67 0.68
N ARG A 275 -18.12 -5.88 1.22
CA ARG A 275 -19.41 -5.54 0.61
C ARG A 275 -19.38 -4.07 0.16
N TRP A 276 -19.35 -3.85 -1.16
CA TRP A 276 -19.52 -2.56 -1.80
C TRP A 276 -20.94 -2.32 -2.21
#